data_5eebb927f43145601a0b6cf741ff5609
#
_entry.id   5eebb927f43145601a0b6cf741ff5609
#
_cell.length_a   1.000
_cell.length_b   1.000
_cell.length_c   1.000
_cell.angle_alpha   90.00
_cell.angle_beta   90.00
_cell.angle_gamma   90.00
#
_symmetry.space_group_name_H-M   'P 1'
#
loop_
_entity.id
_entity.type
_entity.pdbx_description
1 polymer ?
#
loop_
_entity_poly.entity_id
_entity_poly.type
_entity_poly.pdbx_seq_one_letter_code
_entity_poly.pdbx_strand_id
1 'polypeptide(L)'
;MKLRNLLLTCLLLVSAGVSADAFEEPVFSCIRDMTPVRGFYIDNLLGDLEATKAVAESEEGGTYPPGSVIQLVPTEVMVKREKGFSPDTNDWEFFELNVSEQGSEISTRGFEDVVNRFGGNCLDCHEKADPQWDMVCEQNHGCDPIPLSALMVRAIQKTDPRCEAVPLSDEEMAALQALSGGAGE
;
A
#
# COMPACT_ATOMS: atom_id res chain seq x y z
N MET A 1 55.81 -14.14 -48.09
CA MET A 1 55.36 -13.78 -46.74
C MET A 1 54.00 -13.11 -46.86
N LYS A 2 52.90 -13.81 -46.43
CA LYS A 2 51.53 -13.28 -46.46
C LYS A 2 51.12 -12.94 -45.00
N LEU A 3 50.99 -11.65 -44.74
CA LEU A 3 50.46 -11.16 -43.46
C LEU A 3 48.94 -11.43 -43.42
N ARG A 4 48.46 -12.22 -42.47
CA ARG A 4 47.04 -12.42 -42.18
C ARG A 4 46.64 -11.41 -41.11
N ASN A 5 45.86 -10.43 -41.52
CA ASN A 5 45.20 -9.51 -40.58
C ASN A 5 44.10 -10.25 -39.81
N LEU A 6 44.27 -10.36 -38.48
CA LEU A 6 43.28 -10.88 -37.56
C LEU A 6 42.43 -9.69 -37.09
N LEU A 7 41.24 -9.55 -37.64
CA LEU A 7 40.23 -8.60 -37.17
C LEU A 7 39.63 -9.16 -35.86
N LEU A 8 39.99 -8.54 -34.76
CA LEU A 8 39.40 -8.81 -33.44
C LEU A 8 38.08 -8.05 -33.33
N THR A 9 36.96 -8.72 -33.54
CA THR A 9 35.61 -8.13 -33.38
C THR A 9 35.31 -8.09 -31.86
N CYS A 10 35.39 -6.92 -31.29
CA CYS A 10 34.98 -6.68 -29.87
C CYS A 10 33.47 -6.66 -29.82
N LEU A 11 32.86 -7.72 -29.29
CA LEU A 11 31.43 -7.82 -29.06
C LEU A 11 31.11 -7.02 -27.76
N LEU A 12 30.60 -5.79 -27.90
CA LEU A 12 30.10 -5.00 -26.79
C LEU A 12 28.78 -5.63 -26.32
N LEU A 13 28.81 -6.36 -25.21
CA LEU A 13 27.62 -6.75 -24.47
C LEU A 13 27.02 -5.49 -23.84
N VAL A 14 25.99 -4.95 -24.48
CA VAL A 14 25.12 -3.93 -23.88
C VAL A 14 24.28 -4.67 -22.87
N SER A 15 24.64 -4.59 -21.58
CA SER A 15 23.77 -4.94 -20.48
C SER A 15 22.63 -3.94 -20.48
N ALA A 16 21.46 -4.33 -20.98
CA ALA A 16 20.23 -3.59 -20.73
C ALA A 16 19.99 -3.65 -19.21
N GLY A 17 20.34 -2.58 -18.52
CA GLY A 17 19.90 -2.37 -17.14
C GLY A 17 18.38 -2.35 -17.17
N VAL A 18 17.74 -3.34 -16.53
CA VAL A 18 16.32 -3.29 -16.21
C VAL A 18 16.19 -2.12 -15.24
N SER A 19 15.59 -1.04 -15.73
CA SER A 19 15.23 0.10 -14.88
C SER A 19 14.31 -0.38 -13.77
N ALA A 20 14.54 0.13 -12.55
CA ALA A 20 13.77 -0.17 -11.34
C ALA A 20 12.32 0.37 -11.35
N ASP A 21 11.75 0.66 -12.51
CA ASP A 21 10.37 1.10 -12.74
C ASP A 21 9.46 -0.04 -13.24
N ALA A 22 9.66 -1.25 -12.74
CA ALA A 22 8.83 -2.39 -13.13
C ALA A 22 7.38 -2.33 -12.58
N PHE A 23 7.06 -1.36 -11.75
CA PHE A 23 5.69 -1.04 -11.41
C PHE A 23 5.21 0.07 -12.36
N GLU A 24 4.48 -0.32 -13.41
CA GLU A 24 3.56 0.61 -14.05
C GLU A 24 2.74 1.31 -12.95
N GLU A 25 2.32 2.53 -13.18
CA GLU A 25 1.57 3.30 -12.19
C GLU A 25 0.43 2.44 -11.63
N PRO A 26 0.42 2.14 -10.32
CA PRO A 26 -0.51 1.15 -9.79
C PRO A 26 -1.94 1.67 -9.93
N VAL A 27 -2.80 0.86 -10.51
CA VAL A 27 -4.23 1.14 -10.58
C VAL A 27 -4.88 0.50 -9.36
N PHE A 28 -5.41 1.33 -8.47
CA PHE A 28 -6.12 0.88 -7.29
C PHE A 28 -7.63 0.84 -7.56
N SER A 29 -8.20 -0.36 -7.61
CA SER A 29 -9.64 -0.58 -7.81
C SER A 29 -10.41 -0.63 -6.48
N CYS A 30 -11.62 -1.15 -6.51
CA CYS A 30 -12.45 -1.35 -5.30
C CYS A 30 -11.68 -2.05 -4.19
N ILE A 31 -11.62 -1.46 -2.99
CA ILE A 31 -10.92 -2.07 -1.85
C ILE A 31 -11.48 -3.45 -1.49
N ARG A 32 -12.80 -3.67 -1.69
CA ARG A 32 -13.47 -4.93 -1.36
C ARG A 32 -13.24 -6.05 -2.38
N ASP A 33 -12.59 -5.77 -3.53
CA ASP A 33 -12.14 -6.80 -4.48
C ASP A 33 -10.83 -7.45 -4.03
N MET A 34 -10.12 -6.81 -3.10
CA MET A 34 -8.90 -7.34 -2.47
C MET A 34 -9.23 -8.40 -1.42
N THR A 35 -8.23 -9.12 -0.94
CA THR A 35 -8.37 -10.14 0.11
C THR A 35 -8.45 -9.50 1.50
N PRO A 36 -9.53 -9.73 2.27
CA PRO A 36 -9.65 -9.17 3.63
C PRO A 36 -8.78 -9.94 4.63
N VAL A 37 -8.11 -9.19 5.52
CA VAL A 37 -7.35 -9.73 6.67
C VAL A 37 -7.67 -8.87 7.89
N ARG A 38 -8.27 -9.46 8.92
CA ARG A 38 -8.58 -8.84 10.24
C ARG A 38 -9.26 -7.47 10.27
N GLY A 39 -9.34 -6.74 9.22
CA GLY A 39 -9.97 -5.40 9.17
C GLY A 39 -9.36 -4.48 8.12
N PHE A 40 -8.30 -4.92 7.47
CA PHE A 40 -7.71 -4.30 6.30
C PHE A 40 -7.75 -5.24 5.10
N TYR A 41 -7.31 -4.79 3.96
CA TYR A 41 -7.30 -5.55 2.72
C TYR A 41 -5.89 -5.66 2.16
N ILE A 42 -5.59 -6.79 1.52
CA ILE A 42 -4.30 -7.06 0.90
C ILE A 42 -4.46 -7.49 -0.55
N ASP A 43 -3.45 -7.17 -1.36
CA ASP A 43 -3.26 -7.67 -2.72
C ASP A 43 -1.77 -7.78 -3.01
N ASN A 44 -1.41 -8.22 -4.22
CA ASN A 44 -0.04 -8.19 -4.68
C ASN A 44 0.03 -7.85 -6.18
N LEU A 45 0.64 -6.71 -6.52
CA LEU A 45 0.77 -6.21 -7.90
C LEU A 45 1.64 -7.08 -8.80
N LEU A 46 2.47 -7.96 -8.22
CA LEU A 46 3.34 -8.90 -8.94
C LEU A 46 2.77 -10.32 -8.97
N GLY A 47 1.55 -10.53 -8.42
CA GLY A 47 0.86 -11.81 -8.45
C GLY A 47 1.24 -12.78 -7.33
N ASP A 48 2.04 -12.38 -6.34
CA ASP A 48 2.43 -13.22 -5.19
C ASP A 48 1.53 -12.95 -3.96
N LEU A 49 0.21 -13.06 -4.18
CA LEU A 49 -0.78 -12.82 -3.14
C LEU A 49 -0.64 -13.81 -1.98
N GLU A 50 -0.33 -15.06 -2.24
CA GLU A 50 -0.21 -16.08 -1.21
C GLU A 50 0.95 -15.78 -0.24
N ALA A 51 2.09 -15.29 -0.74
CA ALA A 51 3.20 -14.88 0.12
C ALA A 51 2.85 -13.61 0.92
N THR A 52 2.18 -12.63 0.31
CA THR A 52 1.66 -11.45 1.02
C THR A 52 0.71 -11.86 2.14
N LYS A 53 -0.23 -12.76 1.86
CA LYS A 53 -1.20 -13.27 2.82
C LYS A 53 -0.54 -14.03 3.96
N ALA A 54 0.45 -14.86 3.66
CA ALA A 54 1.17 -15.63 4.68
C ALA A 54 1.83 -14.70 5.74
N VAL A 55 2.39 -13.55 5.30
CA VAL A 55 2.96 -12.56 6.23
C VAL A 55 1.83 -11.82 6.96
N ALA A 56 0.80 -11.38 6.25
CA ALA A 56 -0.31 -10.65 6.83
C ALA A 56 -1.06 -11.45 7.92
N GLU A 57 -1.17 -12.76 7.80
CA GLU A 57 -1.84 -13.64 8.75
C GLU A 57 -0.89 -14.19 9.84
N SER A 58 0.43 -13.96 9.73
CA SER A 58 1.41 -14.44 10.70
C SER A 58 1.21 -13.79 12.08
N GLU A 59 1.27 -14.58 13.13
CA GLU A 59 1.29 -14.10 14.52
C GLU A 59 2.70 -13.64 14.97
N GLU A 60 3.73 -14.00 14.20
CA GLU A 60 5.12 -13.67 14.48
C GLU A 60 5.62 -12.49 13.63
N GLY A 61 4.79 -12.03 12.69
CA GLY A 61 5.17 -11.04 11.69
C GLY A 61 5.95 -11.63 10.53
N GLY A 62 6.71 -10.79 9.84
CA GLY A 62 7.52 -11.16 8.68
C GLY A 62 7.76 -9.97 7.77
N THR A 63 8.63 -10.16 6.76
CA THR A 63 8.86 -9.16 5.72
C THR A 63 7.92 -9.42 4.56
N TYR A 64 7.16 -8.42 4.17
CA TYR A 64 6.26 -8.52 3.03
C TYR A 64 7.05 -8.64 1.71
N PRO A 65 6.63 -9.49 0.77
CA PRO A 65 7.26 -9.61 -0.54
C PRO A 65 7.02 -8.34 -1.38
N PRO A 66 7.90 -8.04 -2.35
CA PRO A 66 7.65 -6.98 -3.32
C PRO A 66 6.29 -7.15 -4.00
N GLY A 67 5.64 -6.04 -4.31
CA GLY A 67 4.29 -6.02 -4.87
C GLY A 67 3.17 -6.06 -3.86
N SER A 68 3.42 -6.38 -2.58
CA SER A 68 2.38 -6.38 -1.54
C SER A 68 1.69 -5.02 -1.48
N VAL A 69 0.37 -5.05 -1.48
CA VAL A 69 -0.52 -3.89 -1.29
C VAL A 69 -1.24 -4.07 0.03
N ILE A 70 -1.27 -3.02 0.84
CA ILE A 70 -2.04 -2.98 2.08
C ILE A 70 -2.92 -1.74 2.07
N GLN A 71 -4.20 -1.93 2.36
CA GLN A 71 -5.18 -0.86 2.35
C GLN A 71 -6.17 -1.02 3.52
N LEU A 72 -6.23 0.01 4.37
CA LEU A 72 -7.20 0.07 5.47
C LEU A 72 -8.47 0.80 5.07
N VAL A 73 -8.32 1.92 4.37
CA VAL A 73 -9.41 2.78 3.89
C VAL A 73 -9.24 3.08 2.39
N PRO A 74 -10.31 3.43 1.66
CA PRO A 74 -10.25 3.58 0.20
C PRO A 74 -9.23 4.60 -0.31
N THR A 75 -8.90 5.61 0.49
CA THR A 75 -8.06 6.74 0.08
C THR A 75 -6.59 6.62 0.42
N GLU A 76 -6.18 5.60 1.17
CA GLU A 76 -4.82 5.46 1.70
C GLU A 76 -4.30 4.04 1.41
N VAL A 77 -3.15 3.93 0.76
CA VAL A 77 -2.54 2.66 0.35
C VAL A 77 -1.06 2.66 0.64
N MET A 78 -0.50 1.52 1.03
CA MET A 78 0.93 1.29 1.01
C MET A 78 1.28 0.11 0.10
N VAL A 79 2.38 0.26 -0.66
CA VAL A 79 2.87 -0.75 -1.61
C VAL A 79 4.31 -1.08 -1.30
N LYS A 80 4.61 -2.36 -1.15
CA LYS A 80 5.97 -2.87 -1.00
C LYS A 80 6.68 -2.83 -2.35
N ARG A 81 7.68 -1.98 -2.48
CA ARG A 81 8.50 -1.85 -3.69
C ARG A 81 9.61 -2.90 -3.71
N GLU A 82 10.36 -2.94 -4.81
CA GLU A 82 11.53 -3.78 -4.92
C GLU A 82 12.59 -3.41 -3.89
N LYS A 83 13.36 -4.41 -3.46
CA LYS A 83 14.42 -4.22 -2.47
C LYS A 83 15.41 -3.13 -2.90
N GLY A 84 15.62 -2.16 -2.02
CA GLY A 84 16.51 -1.02 -2.22
C GLY A 84 15.81 0.21 -2.77
N PHE A 85 14.48 0.21 -2.86
CA PHE A 85 13.70 1.40 -3.21
C PHE A 85 13.88 2.51 -2.19
N SER A 86 13.67 2.22 -0.91
CA SER A 86 13.87 3.14 0.20
C SER A 86 14.20 2.38 1.49
N PRO A 87 15.47 2.39 1.94
CA PRO A 87 15.84 1.75 3.21
C PRO A 87 15.11 2.34 4.42
N ASP A 88 14.80 3.63 4.40
CA ASP A 88 14.16 4.35 5.52
C ASP A 88 12.70 3.92 5.71
N THR A 89 12.07 3.36 4.69
CA THR A 89 10.69 2.88 4.72
C THR A 89 10.59 1.36 4.61
N ASN A 90 11.67 0.61 4.80
CA ASN A 90 11.72 -0.81 4.47
C ASN A 90 11.18 -1.12 3.07
N ASP A 91 11.45 -0.24 2.10
CA ASP A 91 10.96 -0.32 0.72
C ASP A 91 9.43 -0.15 0.56
N TRP A 92 8.72 0.35 1.56
CA TRP A 92 7.32 0.75 1.39
C TRP A 92 7.21 2.14 0.74
N GLU A 93 6.25 2.27 -0.17
CA GLU A 93 5.77 3.54 -0.72
C GLU A 93 4.32 3.75 -0.30
N PHE A 94 4.01 4.97 0.16
CA PHE A 94 2.67 5.36 0.59
C PHE A 94 1.97 6.15 -0.50
N PHE A 95 0.65 6.04 -0.56
CA PHE A 95 -0.17 6.72 -1.54
C PHE A 95 -1.41 7.32 -0.88
N GLU A 96 -1.72 8.56 -1.23
CA GLU A 96 -3.00 9.17 -1.03
C GLU A 96 -3.77 9.16 -2.36
N LEU A 97 -5.04 8.76 -2.33
CA LEU A 97 -5.87 8.60 -3.51
C LEU A 97 -7.09 9.51 -3.47
N ASN A 98 -7.39 10.13 -4.61
CA ASN A 98 -8.71 10.63 -4.92
C ASN A 98 -9.53 9.48 -5.53
N VAL A 99 -10.63 9.09 -4.87
CA VAL A 99 -11.47 7.98 -5.30
C VAL A 99 -12.85 8.47 -5.75
N SER A 100 -13.34 7.92 -6.85
CA SER A 100 -14.65 8.22 -7.41
C SER A 100 -15.24 6.99 -8.10
N GLU A 101 -16.48 7.06 -8.58
CA GLU A 101 -17.10 6.01 -9.39
C GLU A 101 -16.32 5.71 -10.68
N GLN A 102 -15.49 6.64 -11.14
CA GLN A 102 -14.67 6.50 -12.34
C GLN A 102 -13.33 5.77 -12.05
N GLY A 103 -12.97 5.57 -10.77
CA GLY A 103 -11.75 4.92 -10.35
C GLY A 103 -10.97 5.72 -9.31
N SER A 104 -9.65 5.53 -9.30
CA SER A 104 -8.73 6.24 -8.41
C SER A 104 -7.71 7.04 -9.19
N GLU A 105 -7.35 8.20 -8.66
CA GLU A 105 -6.23 9.02 -9.09
C GLU A 105 -5.26 9.16 -7.92
N ILE A 106 -3.96 9.01 -8.17
CA ILE A 106 -2.93 9.24 -7.15
C ILE A 106 -2.85 10.75 -6.92
N SER A 107 -3.20 11.17 -5.71
CA SER A 107 -3.10 12.57 -5.26
C SER A 107 -1.68 12.90 -4.83
N THR A 108 -1.10 12.04 -3.97
CA THR A 108 0.25 12.17 -3.46
C THR A 108 0.87 10.78 -3.32
N ARG A 109 2.18 10.68 -3.51
CA ARG A 109 2.91 9.42 -3.36
C ARG A 109 4.31 9.64 -2.79
N GLY A 110 4.90 8.57 -2.24
CA GLY A 110 6.22 8.58 -1.62
C GLY A 110 6.14 8.39 -0.11
N PHE A 111 6.88 9.16 0.66
CA PHE A 111 6.90 9.04 2.12
C PHE A 111 7.04 10.39 2.85
N GLU A 112 7.51 11.46 2.19
CA GLU A 112 7.70 12.76 2.85
C GLU A 112 6.39 13.56 2.94
N ASP A 113 5.62 13.62 1.86
CA ASP A 113 4.46 14.50 1.71
C ASP A 113 3.11 13.77 1.80
N VAL A 114 3.10 12.45 2.00
CA VAL A 114 1.87 11.66 2.07
C VAL A 114 1.28 11.76 3.47
N VAL A 115 0.09 12.32 3.55
CA VAL A 115 -0.63 12.51 4.82
C VAL A 115 -1.94 11.73 4.81
N ASN A 116 -2.36 11.27 5.97
CA ASN A 116 -3.65 10.64 6.14
C ASN A 116 -4.77 11.71 6.26
N ARG A 117 -6.02 11.27 6.20
CA ARG A 117 -7.20 12.15 6.32
C ARG A 117 -7.27 12.99 7.61
N PHE A 118 -6.44 12.71 8.61
CA PHE A 118 -6.32 13.46 9.86
C PHE A 118 -5.13 14.42 9.85
N GLY A 119 -4.40 14.53 8.75
CA GLY A 119 -3.24 15.41 8.57
C GLY A 119 -1.94 14.87 9.16
N GLY A 120 -1.90 13.62 9.62
CA GLY A 120 -0.67 12.97 10.07
C GLY A 120 0.10 12.37 8.91
N ASN A 121 1.45 12.50 8.92
CA ASN A 121 2.28 11.84 7.92
C ASN A 121 2.21 10.31 8.07
N CYS A 122 2.12 9.59 6.97
CA CYS A 122 1.99 8.14 6.98
C CYS A 122 3.23 7.46 7.55
N LEU A 123 4.43 7.89 7.12
CA LEU A 123 5.68 7.32 7.61
C LEU A 123 5.88 7.54 9.11
N ASP A 124 5.60 8.75 9.63
CA ASP A 124 5.77 9.09 11.07
C ASP A 124 4.98 8.15 12.00
N CYS A 125 3.88 7.57 11.50
CA CYS A 125 3.11 6.58 12.24
C CYS A 125 3.65 5.17 12.00
N HIS A 126 3.88 4.79 10.75
CA HIS A 126 4.26 3.43 10.37
C HIS A 126 5.67 3.04 10.82
N GLU A 127 6.61 4.00 10.93
CA GLU A 127 7.97 3.75 11.46
C GLU A 127 7.99 3.33 12.94
N LYS A 128 6.88 3.54 13.67
CA LYS A 128 6.74 3.12 15.08
C LYS A 128 6.40 1.65 15.24
N ALA A 129 6.05 0.96 14.16
CA ALA A 129 5.79 -0.47 14.22
C ALA A 129 7.04 -1.22 14.69
N ASP A 130 6.86 -2.18 15.59
CA ASP A 130 7.96 -3.05 15.99
C ASP A 130 8.55 -3.76 14.74
N PRO A 131 9.87 -3.98 14.70
CA PRO A 131 10.58 -4.41 13.48
C PRO A 131 10.04 -5.68 12.80
N GLN A 132 9.47 -6.61 13.57
CA GLN A 132 8.90 -7.84 13.03
C GLN A 132 7.64 -7.60 12.17
N TRP A 133 6.99 -6.45 12.28
CA TRP A 133 5.76 -6.13 11.57
C TRP A 133 5.99 -5.39 10.26
N ASP A 134 7.26 -5.16 9.87
CA ASP A 134 7.63 -4.55 8.59
C ASP A 134 6.84 -3.26 8.29
N MET A 135 6.72 -2.37 9.30
CA MET A 135 5.98 -1.10 9.24
C MET A 135 4.45 -1.23 9.08
N VAL A 136 3.89 -2.43 9.21
CA VAL A 136 2.43 -2.61 9.15
C VAL A 136 1.81 -2.47 10.53
N CYS A 137 0.97 -1.44 10.68
CA CYS A 137 0.35 -1.07 11.95
C CYS A 137 -0.98 -1.81 12.16
N GLU A 138 -1.00 -2.64 13.20
CA GLU A 138 -2.22 -3.22 13.78
C GLU A 138 -2.20 -3.04 15.31
N GLN A 139 -3.22 -3.56 16.00
CA GLN A 139 -3.23 -3.58 17.46
C GLN A 139 -2.02 -4.35 17.99
N ASN A 140 -1.28 -3.75 18.91
CA ASN A 140 -0.06 -4.28 19.53
C ASN A 140 1.16 -4.40 18.60
N HIS A 141 1.16 -3.74 17.45
CA HIS A 141 2.31 -3.66 16.56
C HIS A 141 3.28 -2.50 16.88
N GLY A 142 3.04 -1.72 17.93
CA GLY A 142 3.88 -0.60 18.36
C GLY A 142 3.42 0.76 17.89
N CYS A 143 2.54 0.83 16.91
CA CYS A 143 2.03 2.09 16.36
C CYS A 143 1.03 2.79 17.31
N ASP A 144 0.93 4.10 17.18
CA ASP A 144 -0.12 4.86 17.84
C ASP A 144 -1.51 4.48 17.32
N PRO A 145 -2.53 4.45 18.17
CA PRO A 145 -3.88 4.15 17.74
C PRO A 145 -4.44 5.27 16.85
N ILE A 146 -5.06 4.88 15.74
CA ILE A 146 -5.80 5.83 14.90
C ILE A 146 -7.15 6.21 15.54
N PRO A 147 -7.68 7.42 15.26
CA PRO A 147 -8.97 7.86 15.83
C PRO A 147 -10.18 7.24 15.09
N LEU A 148 -10.08 5.98 14.72
CA LEU A 148 -11.10 5.21 14.02
C LEU A 148 -11.41 3.92 14.77
N SER A 149 -12.68 3.71 15.13
CA SER A 149 -13.11 2.40 15.62
C SER A 149 -13.20 1.39 14.46
N ALA A 150 -13.15 0.10 14.77
CA ALA A 150 -13.34 -0.95 13.77
C ALA A 150 -14.69 -0.83 13.02
N LEU A 151 -15.74 -0.30 13.68
CA LEU A 151 -17.03 -0.01 13.04
C LEU A 151 -16.91 1.11 12.02
N MET A 152 -16.21 2.20 12.36
CA MET A 152 -15.95 3.31 11.44
C MET A 152 -15.15 2.86 10.22
N VAL A 153 -14.10 2.07 10.43
CA VAL A 153 -13.29 1.51 9.33
C VAL A 153 -14.17 0.69 8.39
N ARG A 154 -14.97 -0.25 8.90
CA ARG A 154 -15.88 -1.05 8.06
C ARG A 154 -16.89 -0.19 7.30
N ALA A 155 -17.45 0.83 7.95
CA ALA A 155 -18.39 1.73 7.31
C ALA A 155 -17.74 2.51 6.16
N ILE A 156 -16.51 3.03 6.37
CA ILE A 156 -15.70 3.71 5.34
C ILE A 156 -15.42 2.76 4.16
N GLN A 157 -14.99 1.53 4.44
CA GLN A 157 -14.70 0.52 3.40
C GLN A 157 -15.93 0.19 2.54
N LYS A 158 -17.14 0.18 3.14
CA LYS A 158 -18.40 -0.03 2.42
C LYS A 158 -18.82 1.15 1.54
N THR A 159 -18.32 2.35 1.83
CA THR A 159 -18.62 3.56 1.06
C THR A 159 -17.59 3.87 -0.03
N ASP A 160 -16.67 2.95 -0.33
CA ASP A 160 -15.76 3.09 -1.45
C ASP A 160 -16.56 3.24 -2.76
N PRO A 161 -16.49 4.40 -3.44
CA PRO A 161 -17.30 4.67 -4.63
C PRO A 161 -16.90 3.83 -5.84
N ARG A 162 -15.73 3.19 -5.80
CA ARG A 162 -15.25 2.28 -6.86
C ARG A 162 -15.90 0.90 -6.79
N CYS A 163 -16.56 0.60 -5.67
CA CYS A 163 -17.17 -0.68 -5.40
C CYS A 163 -18.65 -0.70 -5.76
N GLU A 164 -19.19 -1.89 -6.03
CA GLU A 164 -20.65 -2.07 -6.05
C GLU A 164 -21.23 -1.63 -4.70
N ALA A 165 -22.30 -0.82 -4.75
CA ALA A 165 -22.91 -0.28 -3.54
C ALA A 165 -23.53 -1.40 -2.67
N VAL A 166 -23.25 -1.34 -1.37
CA VAL A 166 -23.82 -2.27 -0.38
C VAL A 166 -24.52 -1.47 0.73
N PRO A 167 -25.59 -2.02 1.34
CA PRO A 167 -26.29 -1.31 2.40
C PRO A 167 -25.42 -1.18 3.66
N LEU A 168 -25.53 -0.02 4.29
CA LEU A 168 -24.99 0.23 5.62
C LEU A 168 -26.05 -0.13 6.67
N SER A 169 -25.61 -0.65 7.81
CA SER A 169 -26.48 -0.77 8.98
C SER A 169 -26.71 0.61 9.64
N ASP A 170 -27.71 0.71 10.51
CA ASP A 170 -27.97 1.95 11.26
C ASP A 170 -26.75 2.35 12.13
N GLU A 171 -26.02 1.39 12.68
CA GLU A 171 -24.81 1.59 13.46
C GLU A 171 -23.64 2.11 12.60
N GLU A 172 -23.49 1.57 11.38
CA GLU A 172 -22.47 2.03 10.43
C GLU A 172 -22.77 3.46 9.93
N MET A 173 -24.06 3.77 9.68
CA MET A 173 -24.47 5.14 9.33
C MET A 173 -24.19 6.12 10.46
N ALA A 174 -24.51 5.74 11.71
CA ALA A 174 -24.20 6.57 12.88
C ALA A 174 -22.68 6.78 13.06
N ALA A 175 -21.88 5.75 12.80
CA ALA A 175 -20.41 5.84 12.85
C ALA A 175 -19.85 6.83 11.81
N LEU A 176 -20.37 6.83 10.58
CA LEU A 176 -19.98 7.80 9.54
C LEU A 176 -20.41 9.24 9.90
N GLN A 177 -21.60 9.41 10.48
CA GLN A 177 -22.06 10.72 10.94
C GLN A 177 -21.16 11.28 12.05
N ALA A 178 -20.70 10.44 12.98
CA ALA A 178 -19.79 10.84 14.03
C ALA A 178 -18.43 11.33 13.47
N LEU A 179 -17.93 10.72 12.40
CA LEU A 179 -16.71 11.16 11.70
C LEU A 179 -16.88 12.54 11.05
N SER A 180 -18.06 12.81 10.49
CA SER A 180 -18.35 14.08 9.82
C SER A 180 -18.56 15.22 10.81
N GLY A 181 -19.05 14.93 12.02
CA GLY A 181 -19.30 15.90 13.08
C GLY A 181 -18.06 16.29 13.89
N GLY A 182 -17.03 15.43 13.92
CA GLY A 182 -15.77 15.68 14.63
C GLY A 182 -14.73 16.51 13.86
N ALA A 183 -14.97 16.79 12.57
CA ALA A 183 -14.05 17.57 11.72
C ALA A 183 -14.27 19.10 11.80
N GLY A 184 -15.04 19.60 12.75
CA GLY A 184 -15.48 21.00 12.86
C GLY A 184 -15.15 21.71 14.17
N GLU A 185 -14.23 21.18 15.02
CA GLU A 185 -13.76 21.90 16.22
C GLU A 185 -12.26 22.16 16.17
#